data_35132379c2d2e7d7b9ef7ed37c10dcf8
#
_entry.id   35132379c2d2e7d7b9ef7ed37c10dcf8
#
_cell.length_a   1.000
_cell.length_b   1.000
_cell.length_c   1.000
_cell.angle_alpha   90.00
_cell.angle_beta   90.00
_cell.angle_gamma   90.00
#
_symmetry.space_group_name_H-M   'P 1'
#
loop_
_entity.id
_entity.type
_entity.pdbx_description
1 polymer ?
#
loop_
_entity_poly.entity_id
_entity_poly.type
_entity_poly.pdbx_seq_one_letter_code
_entity_poly.pdbx_strand_id
1 'polypeptide(L)'
;LTVSASIFVHRIDVLMLGYYLNLENVAFYTIAFFMASLLQIPARAILQIAKPLLAKAWERDDREEIKMLYQKSALNQMILGALLFIGIWLNLDEILLLAPEKYQGVQYVFLFVGLAKLCDVASGVNGAIISTSDRYRFDLYINAFLIVSALVTNMIFIPKYGIEGAAFATFISVFLYNLVKWFLLKRWYQFQPFDKRFVVVLLLSILIVYLDSFIAPFSEFIILQIAIKSLLISLLYLVPILALKLSPDINEWIAKHLKKIKHES
;
A
#
# COMPACT_ATOMS: atom_id res chain seq x y z
N LEU A 1 4.15 1.62 25.54
CA LEU A 1 2.90 0.83 25.40
C LEU A 1 2.31 0.90 23.99
N THR A 2 2.32 2.07 23.32
CA THR A 2 1.75 2.26 21.98
C THR A 2 2.53 1.54 20.87
N VAL A 3 3.86 1.50 20.93
CA VAL A 3 4.71 0.81 19.93
C VAL A 3 4.54 -0.70 20.02
N SER A 4 4.45 -1.25 21.24
CA SER A 4 4.26 -2.70 21.44
C SER A 4 2.87 -3.16 20.97
N ALA A 5 1.83 -2.37 21.21
CA ALA A 5 0.47 -2.65 20.76
C ALA A 5 0.37 -2.66 19.22
N SER A 6 1.01 -1.72 18.52
CA SER A 6 0.99 -1.69 17.05
C SER A 6 1.71 -2.90 16.42
N ILE A 7 2.80 -3.38 17.04
CA ILE A 7 3.49 -4.60 16.58
C ILE A 7 2.58 -5.83 16.77
N PHE A 8 1.87 -5.92 17.88
CA PHE A 8 0.91 -7.01 18.13
C PHE A 8 -0.24 -7.01 17.11
N VAL A 9 -0.80 -5.83 16.82
CA VAL A 9 -1.89 -5.67 15.84
C VAL A 9 -1.48 -6.16 14.45
N HIS A 10 -0.24 -5.87 14.03
CA HIS A 10 0.26 -6.26 12.71
C HIS A 10 0.71 -7.73 12.63
N ARG A 11 0.56 -8.50 13.71
CA ARG A 11 0.95 -9.90 13.79
C ARG A 11 -0.14 -10.82 14.35
N ILE A 12 -1.34 -10.30 14.58
CA ILE A 12 -2.50 -11.09 15.03
C ILE A 12 -2.81 -12.21 14.04
N ASP A 13 -2.78 -11.92 12.75
CA ASP A 13 -2.97 -12.88 11.66
C ASP A 13 -1.96 -14.03 11.74
N VAL A 14 -0.68 -13.72 11.93
CA VAL A 14 0.40 -14.74 12.07
C VAL A 14 0.20 -15.60 13.31
N LEU A 15 -0.17 -14.99 14.46
CA LEU A 15 -0.44 -15.73 15.70
C LEU A 15 -1.66 -16.64 15.55
N MET A 16 -2.73 -16.16 14.92
CA MET A 16 -3.94 -16.95 14.69
C MET A 16 -3.71 -18.05 13.65
N LEU A 17 -2.91 -17.81 12.62
CA LEU A 17 -2.48 -18.86 11.68
C LEU A 17 -1.72 -19.97 12.40
N GLY A 18 -0.79 -19.62 13.30
CA GLY A 18 -0.06 -20.62 14.10
C GLY A 18 -0.97 -21.42 15.04
N TYR A 19 -2.08 -20.85 15.50
CA TYR A 19 -3.07 -21.52 16.33
C TYR A 19 -3.98 -22.46 15.54
N TYR A 20 -4.50 -22.01 14.37
CA TYR A 20 -5.47 -22.76 13.57
C TYR A 20 -4.84 -23.75 12.58
N LEU A 21 -3.62 -23.46 12.14
CA LEU A 21 -2.90 -24.23 11.13
C LEU A 21 -1.54 -24.68 11.68
N ASN A 22 -0.60 -24.99 10.79
CA ASN A 22 0.75 -25.41 11.16
C ASN A 22 1.80 -24.33 10.85
N LEU A 23 3.03 -24.52 11.32
CA LEU A 23 4.15 -23.59 11.12
C LEU A 23 4.53 -23.43 9.64
N GLU A 24 4.29 -24.42 8.80
CA GLU A 24 4.56 -24.35 7.37
C GLU A 24 3.64 -23.32 6.69
N ASN A 25 2.35 -23.35 7.02
CA ASN A 25 1.39 -22.34 6.54
C ASN A 25 1.74 -20.93 6.99
N VAL A 26 2.26 -20.77 8.21
CA VAL A 26 2.77 -19.48 8.70
C VAL A 26 3.94 -18.99 7.86
N ALA A 27 4.84 -19.90 7.44
CA ALA A 27 5.97 -19.54 6.57
C ALA A 27 5.50 -19.03 5.21
N PHE A 28 4.52 -19.71 4.57
CA PHE A 28 3.96 -19.29 3.30
C PHE A 28 3.31 -17.90 3.38
N TYR A 29 2.48 -17.69 4.39
CA TYR A 29 1.87 -16.40 4.64
C TYR A 29 2.91 -15.29 4.85
N THR A 30 3.97 -15.59 5.63
CA THR A 30 5.02 -14.61 5.97
C THR A 30 5.80 -14.15 4.74
N ILE A 31 6.06 -15.03 3.76
CA ILE A 31 6.72 -14.65 2.51
C ILE A 31 5.85 -13.65 1.71
N ALA A 32 4.58 -13.98 1.49
CA ALA A 32 3.66 -13.08 0.81
C ALA A 32 3.51 -11.73 1.55
N PHE A 33 3.43 -11.78 2.88
CA PHE A 33 3.39 -10.58 3.72
C PHE A 33 4.67 -9.74 3.59
N PHE A 34 5.85 -10.37 3.56
CA PHE A 34 7.12 -9.67 3.36
C PHE A 34 7.15 -8.97 2.00
N MET A 35 6.80 -9.67 0.92
CA MET A 35 6.71 -9.07 -0.43
C MET A 35 5.74 -7.88 -0.44
N ALA A 36 4.55 -8.02 0.14
CA ALA A 36 3.57 -6.95 0.22
C ALA A 36 4.04 -5.77 1.10
N SER A 37 4.90 -6.00 2.10
CA SER A 37 5.42 -4.94 2.98
C SER A 37 6.34 -3.95 2.27
N LEU A 38 6.90 -4.32 1.10
CA LEU A 38 7.70 -3.44 0.26
C LEU A 38 6.91 -2.22 -0.22
N LEU A 39 5.59 -2.36 -0.40
CA LEU A 39 4.71 -1.27 -0.78
C LEU A 39 4.71 -0.12 0.24
N GLN A 40 5.01 -0.41 1.50
CA GLN A 40 5.00 0.59 2.56
C GLN A 40 6.32 1.38 2.69
N ILE A 41 7.39 0.99 1.99
CA ILE A 41 8.70 1.66 2.09
C ILE A 41 8.59 3.14 1.70
N PRO A 42 8.06 3.51 0.52
CA PRO A 42 7.90 4.93 0.16
C PRO A 42 6.95 5.68 1.10
N ALA A 43 5.89 5.02 1.56
CA ALA A 43 4.91 5.63 2.45
C ALA A 43 5.51 6.03 3.80
N ARG A 44 6.43 5.22 4.34
CA ARG A 44 7.13 5.54 5.60
C ARG A 44 8.00 6.79 5.45
N ALA A 45 8.71 6.96 4.33
CA ALA A 45 9.50 8.16 4.06
C ALA A 45 8.61 9.41 3.96
N ILE A 46 7.49 9.32 3.24
CA ILE A 46 6.52 10.42 3.14
C ILE A 46 5.94 10.77 4.51
N LEU A 47 5.60 9.78 5.33
CA LEU A 47 5.07 9.99 6.67
C LEU A 47 6.04 10.71 7.60
N GLN A 48 7.34 10.39 7.55
CA GLN A 48 8.38 11.04 8.35
C GLN A 48 8.47 12.54 8.06
N ILE A 49 8.28 12.94 6.81
CA ILE A 49 8.29 14.35 6.39
C ILE A 49 6.96 15.02 6.71
N ALA A 50 5.84 14.35 6.42
CA ALA A 50 4.51 14.95 6.55
C ALA A 50 4.09 15.17 8.01
N LYS A 51 4.46 14.29 8.94
CA LYS A 51 4.00 14.36 10.33
C LYS A 51 4.38 15.66 11.04
N PRO A 52 5.65 16.14 11.00
CA PRO A 52 5.99 17.44 11.60
C PRO A 52 5.34 18.64 10.89
N LEU A 53 5.12 18.55 9.56
CA LEU A 53 4.42 19.61 8.83
C LEU A 53 2.94 19.68 9.25
N LEU A 54 2.29 18.54 9.40
CA LEU A 54 0.91 18.47 9.91
C LEU A 54 0.78 19.07 11.32
N ALA A 55 1.71 18.74 12.23
CA ALA A 55 1.70 19.31 13.57
C ALA A 55 1.78 20.85 13.54
N LYS A 56 2.71 21.40 12.76
CA LYS A 56 2.83 22.86 12.57
C LYS A 56 1.62 23.49 11.91
N ALA A 57 0.99 22.81 10.96
CA ALA A 57 -0.21 23.31 10.30
C ALA A 57 -1.41 23.33 11.26
N TRP A 58 -1.53 22.33 12.17
CA TRP A 58 -2.51 22.34 13.23
C TRP A 58 -2.31 23.49 14.24
N GLU A 59 -1.06 23.76 14.64
CA GLU A 59 -0.73 24.88 15.54
C GLU A 59 -1.15 26.24 14.97
N ARG A 60 -1.15 26.38 13.63
CA ARG A 60 -1.54 27.62 12.92
C ARG A 60 -3.00 27.63 12.47
N ASP A 61 -3.77 26.58 12.76
CA ASP A 61 -5.12 26.30 12.22
C ASP A 61 -5.19 26.40 10.67
N ASP A 62 -4.10 26.04 10.00
CA ASP A 62 -4.00 26.07 8.53
C ASP A 62 -4.58 24.79 7.92
N ARG A 63 -5.91 24.77 7.82
CA ARG A 63 -6.66 23.61 7.32
C ARG A 63 -6.44 23.34 5.84
N GLU A 64 -6.14 24.37 5.05
CA GLU A 64 -5.85 24.18 3.62
C GLU A 64 -4.48 23.52 3.41
N GLU A 65 -3.47 23.85 4.22
CA GLU A 65 -2.19 23.14 4.19
C GLU A 65 -2.36 21.66 4.59
N ILE A 66 -3.14 21.35 5.63
CA ILE A 66 -3.42 19.96 6.05
C ILE A 66 -4.12 19.18 4.92
N LYS A 67 -5.13 19.76 4.30
CA LYS A 67 -5.85 19.16 3.17
C LYS A 67 -4.94 18.93 1.97
N MET A 68 -4.08 19.88 1.64
CA MET A 68 -3.08 19.77 0.58
C MET A 68 -2.09 18.64 0.86
N LEU A 69 -1.53 18.56 2.08
CA LEU A 69 -0.64 17.49 2.50
C LEU A 69 -1.33 16.12 2.43
N TYR A 70 -2.61 16.04 2.81
CA TYR A 70 -3.39 14.82 2.70
C TYR A 70 -3.56 14.35 1.27
N GLN A 71 -3.97 15.24 0.36
CA GLN A 71 -4.16 14.92 -1.06
C GLN A 71 -2.84 14.56 -1.75
N LYS A 72 -1.77 15.32 -1.52
CA LYS A 72 -0.44 15.04 -2.08
C LYS A 72 0.11 13.71 -1.59
N SER A 73 0.00 13.42 -0.30
CA SER A 73 0.48 12.15 0.25
C SER A 73 -0.30 10.95 -0.29
N ALA A 74 -1.63 11.03 -0.34
CA ALA A 74 -2.47 9.97 -0.88
C ALA A 74 -2.15 9.68 -2.36
N LEU A 75 -2.02 10.72 -3.18
CA LEU A 75 -1.69 10.59 -4.60
C LEU A 75 -0.29 10.00 -4.82
N ASN A 76 0.73 10.57 -4.17
CA ASN A 76 2.11 10.11 -4.36
C ASN A 76 2.32 8.69 -3.82
N GLN A 77 1.72 8.36 -2.68
CA GLN A 77 1.76 7.00 -2.13
C GLN A 77 0.99 6.00 -3.01
N MET A 78 -0.15 6.40 -3.60
CA MET A 78 -0.87 5.57 -4.56
C MET A 78 -0.04 5.31 -5.82
N ILE A 79 0.62 6.32 -6.38
CA ILE A 79 1.48 6.16 -7.56
C ILE A 79 2.59 5.14 -7.28
N LEU A 80 3.34 5.32 -6.19
CA LEU A 80 4.47 4.44 -5.86
C LEU A 80 4.01 3.07 -5.39
N GLY A 81 2.96 3.01 -4.57
CA GLY A 81 2.39 1.76 -4.06
C GLY A 81 1.78 0.90 -5.15
N ALA A 82 1.05 1.50 -6.10
CA ALA A 82 0.47 0.78 -7.22
C ALA A 82 1.56 0.27 -8.19
N LEU A 83 2.59 1.08 -8.47
CA LEU A 83 3.73 0.62 -9.28
C LEU A 83 4.39 -0.63 -8.69
N LEU A 84 4.66 -0.61 -7.37
CA LEU A 84 5.27 -1.76 -6.68
C LEU A 84 4.31 -2.95 -6.64
N PHE A 85 3.02 -2.72 -6.35
CA PHE A 85 2.02 -3.79 -6.34
C PHE A 85 1.91 -4.48 -7.69
N ILE A 86 1.73 -3.71 -8.78
CA ILE A 86 1.62 -4.22 -10.15
C ILE A 86 2.92 -4.90 -10.56
N GLY A 87 4.06 -4.29 -10.27
CA GLY A 87 5.38 -4.83 -10.59
C GLY A 87 5.61 -6.20 -9.94
N ILE A 88 5.20 -6.40 -8.69
CA ILE A 88 5.30 -7.70 -8.02
C ILE A 88 4.21 -8.65 -8.52
N TRP A 89 2.96 -8.21 -8.59
CA TRP A 89 1.82 -9.04 -8.97
C TRP A 89 1.97 -9.66 -10.35
N LEU A 90 2.36 -8.85 -11.33
CA LEU A 90 2.49 -9.31 -12.72
C LEU A 90 3.75 -10.16 -12.98
N ASN A 91 4.73 -10.14 -12.08
CA ASN A 91 5.90 -11.03 -12.13
C ASN A 91 5.84 -12.14 -11.06
N LEU A 92 4.69 -12.32 -10.40
CA LEU A 92 4.62 -13.17 -9.21
C LEU A 92 4.87 -14.64 -9.54
N ASP A 93 4.34 -15.13 -10.67
CA ASP A 93 4.54 -16.51 -11.10
C ASP A 93 6.02 -16.79 -11.40
N GLU A 94 6.70 -15.89 -12.11
CA GLU A 94 8.13 -15.98 -12.39
C GLU A 94 8.98 -15.88 -11.11
N ILE A 95 8.60 -15.00 -10.17
CA ILE A 95 9.27 -14.88 -8.88
C ILE A 95 9.13 -16.17 -8.06
N LEU A 96 7.96 -16.79 -8.08
CA LEU A 96 7.70 -18.04 -7.35
C LEU A 96 8.42 -19.24 -8.00
N LEU A 97 8.69 -19.23 -9.30
CA LEU A 97 9.54 -20.23 -9.95
C LEU A 97 11.00 -20.21 -9.46
N LEU A 98 11.49 -19.07 -8.95
CA LEU A 98 12.82 -18.97 -8.34
C LEU A 98 12.83 -19.46 -6.88
N ALA A 99 11.66 -19.64 -6.27
CA ALA A 99 11.52 -20.17 -4.91
C ALA A 99 11.34 -21.70 -4.95
N PRO A 100 11.60 -22.41 -3.82
CA PRO A 100 11.28 -23.83 -3.71
C PRO A 100 9.81 -24.12 -4.05
N GLU A 101 9.54 -25.24 -4.71
CA GLU A 101 8.19 -25.65 -5.20
C GLU A 101 7.09 -25.57 -4.14
N LYS A 102 7.43 -25.80 -2.88
CA LYS A 102 6.49 -25.71 -1.76
C LYS A 102 5.86 -24.32 -1.57
N TYR A 103 6.44 -23.25 -2.13
CA TYR A 103 5.91 -21.88 -2.04
C TYR A 103 5.01 -21.51 -3.23
N GLN A 104 4.81 -22.44 -4.18
CA GLN A 104 3.82 -22.25 -5.22
C GLN A 104 2.41 -22.27 -4.60
N GLY A 105 1.51 -21.39 -5.08
CA GLY A 105 0.15 -21.30 -4.55
C GLY A 105 -0.08 -20.17 -3.53
N VAL A 106 0.92 -19.31 -3.26
CA VAL A 106 0.74 -18.14 -2.39
C VAL A 106 0.21 -16.88 -3.12
N GLN A 107 -0.17 -17.02 -4.39
CA GLN A 107 -0.61 -15.90 -5.23
C GLN A 107 -1.79 -15.14 -4.61
N TYR A 108 -2.83 -15.84 -4.18
CA TYR A 108 -3.99 -15.20 -3.54
C TYR A 108 -3.66 -14.60 -2.18
N VAL A 109 -2.70 -15.18 -1.45
CA VAL A 109 -2.22 -14.61 -0.19
C VAL A 109 -1.55 -13.26 -0.47
N PHE A 110 -0.63 -13.21 -1.47
CA PHE A 110 -0.02 -11.94 -1.88
C PHE A 110 -1.06 -10.94 -2.39
N LEU A 111 -2.03 -11.38 -3.21
CA LEU A 111 -3.08 -10.50 -3.72
C LEU A 111 -3.81 -9.77 -2.58
N PHE A 112 -4.34 -10.51 -1.61
CA PHE A 112 -5.13 -9.90 -0.54
C PHE A 112 -4.29 -9.08 0.43
N VAL A 113 -3.11 -9.57 0.85
CA VAL A 113 -2.20 -8.79 1.71
C VAL A 113 -1.66 -7.57 0.96
N GLY A 114 -1.32 -7.72 -0.31
CA GLY A 114 -0.88 -6.62 -1.17
C GLY A 114 -1.97 -5.55 -1.34
N LEU A 115 -3.23 -5.96 -1.59
CA LEU A 115 -4.36 -5.04 -1.62
C LEU A 115 -4.59 -4.34 -0.27
N ALA A 116 -4.43 -5.06 0.86
CA ALA A 116 -4.48 -4.44 2.18
C ALA A 116 -3.44 -3.33 2.33
N LYS A 117 -2.18 -3.62 1.95
CA LYS A 117 -1.08 -2.64 1.98
C LYS A 117 -1.31 -1.49 0.99
N LEU A 118 -1.84 -1.78 -0.20
CA LEU A 118 -2.17 -0.76 -1.19
C LEU A 118 -3.28 0.18 -0.68
N CYS A 119 -4.34 -0.36 -0.07
CA CYS A 119 -5.39 0.45 0.57
C CYS A 119 -4.84 1.35 1.68
N ASP A 120 -3.92 0.82 2.48
CA ASP A 120 -3.28 1.57 3.57
C ASP A 120 -2.46 2.74 3.00
N VAL A 121 -1.55 2.49 2.06
CA VAL A 121 -0.72 3.55 1.46
C VAL A 121 -1.55 4.53 0.62
N ALA A 122 -2.56 4.06 -0.11
CA ALA A 122 -3.47 4.91 -0.89
C ALA A 122 -4.28 5.88 -0.04
N SER A 123 -4.46 5.55 1.24
CA SER A 123 -5.13 6.43 2.22
C SER A 123 -4.25 7.59 2.71
N GLY A 124 -3.00 7.69 2.24
CA GLY A 124 -2.08 8.78 2.58
C GLY A 124 -1.76 8.86 4.07
N VAL A 125 -1.66 10.08 4.57
CA VAL A 125 -1.28 10.35 5.97
C VAL A 125 -2.47 10.51 6.91
N ASN A 126 -3.59 9.84 6.64
CA ASN A 126 -4.83 9.94 7.42
C ASN A 126 -4.62 9.72 8.94
N GLY A 127 -3.81 8.72 9.31
CA GLY A 127 -3.49 8.44 10.72
C GLY A 127 -2.65 9.54 11.37
N ALA A 128 -1.72 10.14 10.62
CA ALA A 128 -0.92 11.25 11.12
C ALA A 128 -1.79 12.50 11.36
N ILE A 129 -2.75 12.80 10.47
CA ILE A 129 -3.68 13.91 10.63
C ILE A 129 -4.49 13.74 11.92
N ILE A 130 -5.03 12.53 12.18
CA ILE A 130 -5.80 12.26 13.41
C ILE A 130 -4.91 12.37 14.64
N SER A 131 -3.73 11.74 14.63
CA SER A 131 -2.84 11.69 15.79
C SER A 131 -2.19 13.02 16.15
N THR A 132 -2.15 13.99 15.23
CA THR A 132 -1.63 15.35 15.47
C THR A 132 -2.74 16.39 15.70
N SER A 133 -4.02 16.02 15.55
CA SER A 133 -5.17 16.91 15.75
C SER A 133 -5.61 17.03 17.20
N ASP A 134 -6.53 17.95 17.47
CA ASP A 134 -7.29 18.06 18.73
C ASP A 134 -8.03 16.77 19.10
N ARG A 135 -8.30 15.91 18.11
CA ARG A 135 -9.02 14.64 18.24
C ARG A 135 -8.12 13.41 18.31
N TYR A 136 -6.84 13.56 18.67
CA TYR A 136 -5.86 12.48 18.74
C TYR A 136 -6.30 11.26 19.57
N ARG A 137 -7.16 11.47 20.58
CA ARG A 137 -7.71 10.38 21.42
C ARG A 137 -8.52 9.36 20.63
N PHE A 138 -9.13 9.76 19.52
CA PHE A 138 -9.86 8.84 18.66
C PHE A 138 -8.96 7.84 17.96
N ASP A 139 -7.68 8.16 17.79
CA ASP A 139 -6.70 7.21 17.22
C ASP A 139 -6.65 5.90 18.04
N LEU A 140 -6.78 5.99 19.38
CA LEU A 140 -6.86 4.79 20.23
C LEU A 140 -8.10 3.94 19.92
N TYR A 141 -9.27 4.55 19.77
CA TYR A 141 -10.52 3.82 19.46
C TYR A 141 -10.49 3.22 18.07
N ILE A 142 -9.91 3.92 17.10
CA ILE A 142 -9.77 3.43 15.73
C ILE A 142 -8.78 2.25 15.67
N ASN A 143 -7.69 2.32 16.41
CA ASN A 143 -6.74 1.20 16.52
C ASN A 143 -7.37 -0.01 17.26
N ALA A 144 -8.16 0.23 18.31
CA ALA A 144 -8.93 -0.84 18.97
C ALA A 144 -9.94 -1.48 18.00
N PHE A 145 -10.62 -0.68 17.17
CA PHE A 145 -11.50 -1.20 16.11
C PHE A 145 -10.75 -2.08 15.10
N LEU A 146 -9.53 -1.70 14.70
CA LEU A 146 -8.70 -2.55 13.82
C LEU A 146 -8.40 -3.91 14.48
N ILE A 147 -8.02 -3.90 15.77
CA ILE A 147 -7.74 -5.15 16.51
C ILE A 147 -8.96 -6.05 16.54
N VAL A 148 -10.10 -5.50 16.94
CA VAL A 148 -11.36 -6.27 17.05
C VAL A 148 -11.80 -6.78 15.68
N SER A 149 -11.76 -5.94 14.64
CA SER A 149 -12.12 -6.36 13.28
C SER A 149 -11.18 -7.45 12.77
N ALA A 150 -9.86 -7.33 13.00
CA ALA A 150 -8.89 -8.34 12.61
C ALA A 150 -9.12 -9.67 13.34
N LEU A 151 -9.39 -9.65 14.64
CA LEU A 151 -9.73 -10.87 15.40
C LEU A 151 -10.99 -11.54 14.85
N VAL A 152 -12.08 -10.79 14.71
CA VAL A 152 -13.37 -11.32 14.24
C VAL A 152 -13.25 -11.88 12.83
N THR A 153 -12.65 -11.16 11.90
CA THR A 153 -12.51 -11.62 10.51
C THR A 153 -11.60 -12.84 10.42
N ASN A 154 -10.48 -12.88 11.15
CA ASN A 154 -9.61 -14.05 11.18
C ASN A 154 -10.32 -15.28 11.78
N MET A 155 -11.09 -15.13 12.86
CA MET A 155 -11.88 -16.23 13.44
C MET A 155 -12.91 -16.81 12.45
N ILE A 156 -13.42 -16.00 11.53
CA ILE A 156 -14.40 -16.44 10.52
C ILE A 156 -13.71 -17.06 9.31
N PHE A 157 -12.65 -16.42 8.80
CA PHE A 157 -12.09 -16.76 7.49
C PHE A 157 -10.96 -17.80 7.57
N ILE A 158 -10.12 -17.83 8.63
CA ILE A 158 -9.04 -18.81 8.73
C ILE A 158 -9.58 -20.26 8.77
N PRO A 159 -10.59 -20.61 9.59
CA PRO A 159 -11.09 -21.98 9.62
C PRO A 159 -11.70 -22.47 8.29
N LYS A 160 -12.17 -21.52 7.44
CA LYS A 160 -12.84 -21.84 6.17
C LYS A 160 -11.88 -21.89 4.97
N TYR A 161 -10.89 -21.01 4.96
CA TYR A 161 -10.05 -20.74 3.78
C TYR A 161 -8.54 -20.78 4.08
N GLY A 162 -8.13 -21.21 5.29
CA GLY A 162 -6.72 -21.34 5.65
C GLY A 162 -5.94 -20.02 5.52
N ILE A 163 -4.77 -20.08 4.89
CA ILE A 163 -3.88 -18.91 4.73
C ILE A 163 -4.49 -17.82 3.85
N GLU A 164 -5.25 -18.19 2.82
CA GLU A 164 -5.96 -17.23 1.98
C GLU A 164 -7.06 -16.51 2.79
N GLY A 165 -7.72 -17.24 3.71
CA GLY A 165 -8.69 -16.68 4.64
C GLY A 165 -8.07 -15.63 5.56
N ALA A 166 -6.86 -15.86 6.08
CA ALA A 166 -6.12 -14.88 6.87
C ALA A 166 -5.77 -13.63 6.05
N ALA A 167 -5.31 -13.82 4.81
CA ALA A 167 -4.97 -12.73 3.91
C ALA A 167 -6.20 -11.87 3.57
N PHE A 168 -7.33 -12.50 3.30
CA PHE A 168 -8.59 -11.83 3.02
C PHE A 168 -9.13 -11.12 4.28
N ALA A 169 -9.03 -11.73 5.46
CA ALA A 169 -9.38 -11.12 6.74
C ALA A 169 -8.56 -9.84 7.00
N THR A 170 -7.26 -9.89 6.74
CA THR A 170 -6.36 -8.74 6.83
C THR A 170 -6.78 -7.63 5.85
N PHE A 171 -7.10 -7.97 4.60
CA PHE A 171 -7.58 -7.00 3.61
C PHE A 171 -8.87 -6.30 4.09
N ILE A 172 -9.88 -7.05 4.50
CA ILE A 172 -11.15 -6.47 5.00
C ILE A 172 -10.90 -5.57 6.21
N SER A 173 -10.11 -6.02 7.18
CA SER A 173 -9.87 -5.27 8.42
C SER A 173 -9.14 -3.95 8.14
N VAL A 174 -8.11 -3.95 7.29
CA VAL A 174 -7.37 -2.75 6.91
C VAL A 174 -8.23 -1.82 6.05
N PHE A 175 -9.03 -2.37 5.15
CA PHE A 175 -9.97 -1.58 4.35
C PHE A 175 -11.00 -0.85 5.23
N LEU A 176 -11.65 -1.56 6.15
CA LEU A 176 -12.61 -0.97 7.10
C LEU A 176 -11.94 0.08 8.01
N TYR A 177 -10.74 -0.19 8.49
CA TYR A 177 -9.96 0.73 9.30
C TYR A 177 -9.68 2.05 8.57
N ASN A 178 -9.22 2.00 7.32
CA ASN A 178 -8.99 3.20 6.53
C ASN A 178 -10.28 3.89 6.12
N LEU A 179 -11.36 3.14 5.88
CA LEU A 179 -12.69 3.68 5.61
C LEU A 179 -13.22 4.48 6.81
N VAL A 180 -13.05 3.97 8.03
CA VAL A 180 -13.43 4.67 9.26
C VAL A 180 -12.63 5.97 9.41
N LYS A 181 -11.31 5.93 9.22
CA LYS A 181 -10.46 7.14 9.27
C LYS A 181 -10.90 8.17 8.23
N TRP A 182 -11.12 7.75 6.99
CA TRP A 182 -11.60 8.63 5.93
C TRP A 182 -12.95 9.26 6.28
N PHE A 183 -13.91 8.47 6.76
CA PHE A 183 -15.24 8.94 7.16
C PHE A 183 -15.15 9.97 8.29
N LEU A 184 -14.34 9.72 9.31
CA LEU A 184 -14.15 10.64 10.43
C LEU A 184 -13.49 11.94 9.99
N LEU A 185 -12.43 11.91 9.20
CA LEU A 185 -11.78 13.12 8.67
C LEU A 185 -12.71 13.93 7.78
N LYS A 186 -13.51 13.25 6.96
CA LYS A 186 -14.55 13.91 6.15
C LYS A 186 -15.64 14.54 7.03
N ARG A 187 -16.08 13.84 8.08
CA ARG A 187 -17.15 14.32 8.99
C ARG A 187 -16.70 15.48 9.86
N TRP A 188 -15.44 15.44 10.33
CA TRP A 188 -14.93 16.45 11.28
C TRP A 188 -14.39 17.69 10.61
N TYR A 189 -13.63 17.52 9.53
CA TYR A 189 -12.84 18.59 8.91
C TYR A 189 -13.16 18.80 7.43
N GLN A 190 -14.06 18.01 6.83
CA GLN A 190 -14.38 18.02 5.40
C GLN A 190 -13.16 17.69 4.51
N PHE A 191 -12.17 16.97 5.04
CA PHE A 191 -10.99 16.57 4.29
C PHE A 191 -11.27 15.37 3.40
N GLN A 192 -10.81 15.49 2.14
CA GLN A 192 -10.96 14.47 1.10
C GLN A 192 -9.61 14.26 0.39
N PRO A 193 -9.01 13.05 0.45
CA PRO A 193 -7.72 12.77 -0.16
C PRO A 193 -7.83 12.49 -1.67
N PHE A 194 -8.98 11.94 -2.10
CA PHE A 194 -9.16 11.44 -3.45
C PHE A 194 -9.63 12.55 -4.38
N ASP A 195 -8.76 12.97 -5.28
CA ASP A 195 -9.07 13.91 -6.36
C ASP A 195 -9.18 13.18 -7.72
N LYS A 196 -9.45 13.94 -8.79
CA LYS A 196 -9.55 13.37 -10.16
C LYS A 196 -8.26 12.66 -10.59
N ARG A 197 -7.10 13.16 -10.18
CA ARG A 197 -5.79 12.58 -10.51
C ARG A 197 -5.62 11.21 -9.87
N PHE A 198 -6.08 11.05 -8.63
CA PHE A 198 -6.09 9.76 -7.96
C PHE A 198 -6.90 8.72 -8.74
N VAL A 199 -8.08 9.09 -9.24
CA VAL A 199 -8.93 8.20 -10.06
C VAL A 199 -8.24 7.81 -11.37
N VAL A 200 -7.54 8.75 -12.02
CA VAL A 200 -6.77 8.45 -13.24
C VAL A 200 -5.65 7.45 -12.96
N VAL A 201 -4.91 7.61 -11.85
CA VAL A 201 -3.86 6.67 -11.43
C VAL A 201 -4.45 5.28 -11.17
N LEU A 202 -5.59 5.20 -10.49
CA LEU A 202 -6.28 3.94 -10.23
C LEU A 202 -6.70 3.24 -11.54
N LEU A 203 -7.33 3.98 -12.46
CA LEU A 203 -7.76 3.44 -13.75
C LEU A 203 -6.58 2.98 -14.61
N LEU A 204 -5.49 3.75 -14.62
CA LEU A 204 -4.24 3.37 -15.30
C LEU A 204 -3.66 2.08 -14.71
N SER A 205 -3.68 1.94 -13.38
CA SER A 205 -3.22 0.73 -12.69
C SER A 205 -4.01 -0.52 -13.12
N ILE A 206 -5.35 -0.40 -13.16
CA ILE A 206 -6.24 -1.48 -13.60
C ILE A 206 -6.00 -1.81 -15.09
N LEU A 207 -5.84 -0.78 -15.92
CA LEU A 207 -5.58 -0.95 -17.34
C LEU A 207 -4.29 -1.75 -17.60
N ILE A 208 -3.21 -1.46 -16.86
CA ILE A 208 -1.94 -2.17 -17.01
C ILE A 208 -2.08 -3.65 -16.61
N VAL A 209 -2.77 -3.93 -15.51
CA VAL A 209 -3.05 -5.33 -15.13
C VAL A 209 -3.85 -6.05 -16.22
N TYR A 210 -4.82 -5.37 -16.83
CA TYR A 210 -5.59 -5.94 -17.94
C TYR A 210 -4.72 -6.16 -19.20
N LEU A 211 -3.86 -5.20 -19.55
CA LEU A 211 -2.98 -5.30 -20.72
C LEU A 211 -1.94 -6.41 -20.60
N ASP A 212 -1.50 -6.75 -19.39
CA ASP A 212 -0.53 -7.84 -19.16
C ASP A 212 -1.05 -9.19 -19.70
N SER A 213 -2.37 -9.43 -19.65
CA SER A 213 -2.96 -10.67 -20.20
C SER A 213 -2.75 -10.86 -21.70
N PHE A 214 -2.36 -9.82 -22.44
CA PHE A 214 -2.05 -9.86 -23.87
C PHE A 214 -0.54 -9.93 -24.17
N ILE A 215 0.29 -9.86 -23.13
CA ILE A 215 1.76 -9.86 -23.27
C ILE A 215 2.26 -11.29 -23.20
N ALA A 216 2.81 -11.76 -24.33
CA ALA A 216 3.48 -13.05 -24.38
C ALA A 216 4.83 -13.03 -23.64
N PRO A 217 5.32 -14.17 -23.13
CA PRO A 217 6.66 -14.25 -22.55
C PRO A 217 7.74 -13.79 -23.55
N PHE A 218 8.72 -13.01 -23.06
CA PHE A 218 9.79 -12.43 -23.89
C PHE A 218 11.05 -13.29 -23.90
N SER A 219 11.22 -14.20 -22.93
CA SER A 219 12.45 -14.98 -22.77
C SER A 219 12.18 -16.28 -22.03
N GLU A 220 12.98 -17.31 -22.36
CA GLU A 220 13.03 -18.57 -21.59
C GLU A 220 13.82 -18.40 -20.27
N PHE A 221 14.65 -17.35 -20.15
CA PHE A 221 15.41 -17.07 -18.95
C PHE A 221 14.56 -16.25 -17.96
N ILE A 222 14.17 -16.85 -16.83
CA ILE A 222 13.26 -16.28 -15.83
C ILE A 222 13.71 -14.89 -15.38
N ILE A 223 14.99 -14.70 -15.04
CA ILE A 223 15.51 -13.42 -14.55
C ILE A 223 15.40 -12.33 -15.61
N LEU A 224 15.71 -12.68 -16.87
CA LEU A 224 15.61 -11.75 -18.00
C LEU A 224 14.14 -11.40 -18.28
N GLN A 225 13.24 -12.38 -18.18
CA GLN A 225 11.81 -12.19 -18.30
C GLN A 225 11.30 -11.17 -17.26
N ILE A 226 11.62 -11.37 -15.97
CA ILE A 226 11.26 -10.45 -14.89
C ILE A 226 11.81 -9.05 -15.16
N ALA A 227 13.07 -8.92 -15.57
CA ALA A 227 13.70 -7.63 -15.82
C ALA A 227 13.02 -6.86 -16.96
N ILE A 228 12.79 -7.51 -18.12
CA ILE A 228 12.14 -6.90 -19.28
C ILE A 228 10.70 -6.52 -18.94
N LYS A 229 9.94 -7.45 -18.33
CA LYS A 229 8.54 -7.22 -17.96
C LYS A 229 8.41 -6.08 -16.94
N SER A 230 9.27 -6.04 -15.91
CA SER A 230 9.30 -4.95 -14.93
C SER A 230 9.64 -3.59 -15.56
N LEU A 231 10.58 -3.55 -16.50
CA LEU A 231 10.92 -2.33 -17.24
C LEU A 231 9.73 -1.84 -18.07
N LEU A 232 9.10 -2.76 -18.82
CA LEU A 232 7.93 -2.46 -19.65
C LEU A 232 6.77 -1.92 -18.82
N ILE A 233 6.43 -2.59 -17.72
CA ILE A 233 5.39 -2.15 -16.77
C ILE A 233 5.71 -0.76 -16.23
N SER A 234 6.97 -0.54 -15.81
CA SER A 234 7.40 0.75 -15.28
C SER A 234 7.27 1.88 -16.32
N LEU A 235 7.63 1.63 -17.56
CA LEU A 235 7.47 2.60 -18.65
C LEU A 235 6.00 2.87 -18.96
N LEU A 236 5.19 1.81 -19.14
CA LEU A 236 3.76 1.94 -19.42
C LEU A 236 2.99 2.68 -18.29
N TYR A 237 3.47 2.57 -17.05
CA TYR A 237 2.88 3.23 -15.91
C TYR A 237 3.38 4.67 -15.72
N LEU A 238 4.71 4.87 -15.68
CA LEU A 238 5.30 6.17 -15.33
C LEU A 238 5.19 7.19 -16.48
N VAL A 239 5.31 6.76 -17.74
CA VAL A 239 5.25 7.69 -18.87
C VAL A 239 3.91 8.46 -18.94
N PRO A 240 2.73 7.81 -18.86
CA PRO A 240 1.46 8.53 -18.80
C PRO A 240 1.33 9.43 -17.56
N ILE A 241 1.80 8.98 -16.39
CA ILE A 241 1.74 9.78 -15.15
C ILE A 241 2.53 11.08 -15.30
N LEU A 242 3.72 11.01 -15.90
CA LEU A 242 4.57 12.17 -16.14
C LEU A 242 4.03 13.07 -17.26
N ALA A 243 3.57 12.49 -18.36
CA ALA A 243 3.02 13.23 -19.50
C ALA A 243 1.75 13.99 -19.13
N LEU A 244 0.87 13.38 -18.35
CA LEU A 244 -0.35 14.00 -17.83
C LEU A 244 -0.11 14.90 -16.61
N LYS A 245 1.15 15.00 -16.13
CA LYS A 245 1.54 15.81 -14.97
C LYS A 245 0.66 15.53 -13.74
N LEU A 246 0.35 14.27 -13.48
CA LEU A 246 -0.56 13.87 -12.39
C LEU A 246 0.00 14.24 -11.02
N SER A 247 1.30 14.09 -10.79
CA SER A 247 1.96 14.51 -9.55
C SER A 247 2.95 15.65 -9.84
N PRO A 248 2.67 16.89 -9.40
CA PRO A 248 3.62 17.99 -9.49
C PRO A 248 4.95 17.68 -8.81
N ASP A 249 4.91 17.06 -7.62
CA ASP A 249 6.11 16.77 -6.83
C ASP A 249 7.06 15.80 -7.57
N ILE A 250 6.53 14.74 -8.19
CA ILE A 250 7.32 13.78 -8.99
C ILE A 250 7.87 14.46 -10.25
N ASN A 251 7.05 15.25 -10.93
CA ASN A 251 7.47 15.95 -12.14
C ASN A 251 8.59 16.96 -11.86
N GLU A 252 8.48 17.76 -10.79
CA GLU A 252 9.52 18.69 -10.37
C GLU A 252 10.81 17.99 -9.98
N TRP A 253 10.70 16.88 -9.24
CA TRP A 253 11.86 16.07 -8.85
C TRP A 253 12.61 15.55 -10.08
N ILE A 254 11.91 14.98 -11.06
CA ILE A 254 12.52 14.49 -12.30
C ILE A 254 13.14 15.64 -13.11
N ALA A 255 12.40 16.75 -13.27
CA ALA A 255 12.91 17.90 -14.01
C ALA A 255 14.20 18.48 -13.41
N LYS A 256 14.30 18.50 -12.07
CA LYS A 256 15.50 18.95 -11.35
C LYS A 256 16.69 18.03 -11.59
N HIS A 257 16.49 16.70 -11.57
CA HIS A 257 17.57 15.73 -11.78
C HIS A 257 18.04 15.70 -13.23
N LEU A 258 17.14 15.80 -14.21
CA LEU A 258 17.49 15.88 -15.62
C LEU A 258 18.32 17.14 -15.94
N LYS A 259 18.00 18.28 -15.32
CA LYS A 259 18.81 19.51 -15.45
C LYS A 259 20.21 19.34 -14.87
N LYS A 260 20.34 18.62 -13.73
CA LYS A 260 21.65 18.37 -13.10
C LYS A 260 22.57 17.51 -13.99
N ILE A 261 22.02 16.43 -14.55
CA ILE A 261 22.77 15.55 -15.48
C ILE A 261 23.24 16.32 -16.72
N LYS A 262 22.39 17.22 -17.24
CA LYS A 262 22.73 18.02 -18.43
C LYS A 262 23.78 19.12 -18.16
N HIS A 263 24.03 19.47 -16.91
CA HIS A 263 25.09 20.42 -16.52
C HIS A 263 26.42 19.72 -16.16
N GLU A 264 26.39 18.43 -15.90
CA GLU A 264 27.57 17.60 -15.58
C GLU A 264 28.12 16.83 -16.81
N SER A 265 27.39 16.85 -17.94
CA SER A 265 27.82 16.34 -19.25
C SER A 265 28.30 17.46 -20.15
#